data_2840b45350cf168bbe4504a4d000fb51
#
_entry.id   2840b45350cf168bbe4504a4d000fb51
#
_cell.length_a   1.000
_cell.length_b   1.000
_cell.length_c   1.000
_cell.angle_alpha   90.00
_cell.angle_beta   90.00
_cell.angle_gamma   90.00
#
_symmetry.space_group_name_H-M   'P 1'
#
loop_
_entity.id
_entity.type
_entity.pdbx_description
1 polymer ?
#
loop_
_entity_poly.entity_id
_entity_poly.type
_entity_poly.pdbx_seq_one_letter_code
_entity_poly.pdbx_strand_id
1 'polypeptide(L)'
;KKAYLPQTVKFENPARSVLDTMIYEGNCSHQSARNRLAAFKFAGEDVFKLVSALSGGELSRLRLCILMRDEINFLILDEPTNHLDLASREWIEEALSEYGETLLFVSHDRYFIDRFATRIWELAGGKITDFKGGFSEYRQFKERQAALQQIEKSAPKKSEPGPKKKEPRKTPLRLERQMSKLEREIEKLEAEMAGL
;
A
#
# COMPACT_ATOMS: atom_id res chain seq x y z
N LYS A 1 20.83 -5.40 -5.27
CA LYS A 1 21.16 -3.98 -4.93
C LYS A 1 19.88 -3.27 -4.48
N LYS A 2 19.99 -2.31 -3.54
CA LYS A 2 18.88 -1.52 -3.03
C LYS A 2 19.02 -0.05 -3.40
N ALA A 3 17.90 0.63 -3.64
CA ALA A 3 17.82 2.07 -3.85
C ALA A 3 16.73 2.69 -2.97
N TYR A 4 16.88 3.98 -2.66
CA TYR A 4 15.95 4.74 -1.85
C TYR A 4 15.66 6.11 -2.48
N LEU A 5 14.37 6.38 -2.70
CA LEU A 5 13.87 7.69 -3.10
C LEU A 5 13.24 8.36 -1.87
N PRO A 6 13.87 9.39 -1.30
CA PRO A 6 13.33 10.13 -0.18
C PRO A 6 12.19 11.06 -0.62
N GLN A 7 11.31 11.41 0.31
CA GLN A 7 10.23 12.38 0.09
C GLN A 7 10.75 13.73 -0.45
N THR A 8 11.87 14.22 0.10
CA THR A 8 12.52 15.45 -0.38
C THR A 8 13.79 15.08 -1.11
N VAL A 9 13.80 15.26 -2.42
CA VAL A 9 14.95 14.98 -3.28
C VAL A 9 15.93 16.15 -3.21
N LYS A 10 17.19 15.85 -2.95
CA LYS A 10 18.30 16.81 -2.98
C LYS A 10 19.42 16.28 -3.85
N PHE A 11 20.08 17.18 -4.56
CA PHE A 11 21.25 16.90 -5.38
C PHE A 11 22.47 17.60 -4.79
N GLU A 12 23.66 17.01 -5.00
CA GLU A 12 24.92 17.55 -4.46
C GLU A 12 25.19 18.97 -4.95
N ASN A 13 24.94 19.21 -6.23
CA ASN A 13 25.17 20.52 -6.84
C ASN A 13 23.97 20.94 -7.70
N PRO A 14 23.04 21.76 -7.16
CA PRO A 14 21.86 22.22 -7.88
C PRO A 14 22.17 23.22 -9.01
N ALA A 15 23.41 23.72 -9.10
CA ALA A 15 23.83 24.58 -10.21
C ALA A 15 24.32 23.80 -11.43
N ARG A 16 24.40 22.46 -11.35
CA ARG A 16 24.67 21.62 -12.53
C ARG A 16 23.44 21.51 -13.41
N SER A 17 23.67 21.24 -14.70
CA SER A 17 22.61 20.83 -15.61
C SER A 17 22.09 19.41 -15.26
N VAL A 18 20.90 19.09 -15.73
CA VAL A 18 20.33 17.73 -15.66
C VAL A 18 21.30 16.71 -16.23
N LEU A 19 21.88 17.02 -17.40
CA LEU A 19 22.84 16.15 -18.07
C LEU A 19 24.12 15.95 -17.26
N ASP A 20 24.71 17.03 -16.75
CA ASP A 20 25.91 16.92 -15.92
C ASP A 20 25.65 16.17 -14.64
N THR A 21 24.50 16.40 -14.00
CA THR A 21 24.10 15.67 -12.80
C THR A 21 23.97 14.17 -13.09
N MET A 22 23.38 13.80 -14.22
CA MET A 22 23.31 12.39 -14.61
C MET A 22 24.68 11.78 -14.90
N ILE A 23 25.62 12.53 -15.46
CA ILE A 23 27.00 12.08 -15.69
C ILE A 23 27.74 11.90 -14.36
N TYR A 24 27.71 12.88 -13.47
CA TYR A 24 28.48 12.87 -12.22
C TYR A 24 27.87 11.98 -11.14
N GLU A 25 26.61 12.17 -10.79
CA GLU A 25 25.94 11.35 -9.76
C GLU A 25 25.50 10.00 -10.32
N GLY A 26 25.11 9.95 -11.58
CA GLY A 26 24.80 8.72 -12.31
C GLY A 26 26.04 7.92 -12.71
N ASN A 27 27.24 8.46 -12.64
CA ASN A 27 28.53 7.83 -13.04
C ASN A 27 28.42 7.09 -14.38
N CYS A 28 27.97 7.77 -15.42
CA CYS A 28 27.78 7.21 -16.74
C CYS A 28 28.38 8.10 -17.84
N SER A 29 28.60 7.52 -19.02
CA SER A 29 29.09 8.29 -20.17
C SER A 29 28.05 9.29 -20.67
N HIS A 30 28.48 10.34 -21.35
CA HIS A 30 27.62 11.37 -21.91
C HIS A 30 26.51 10.79 -22.80
N GLN A 31 26.84 9.80 -23.64
CA GLN A 31 25.86 9.15 -24.52
C GLN A 31 24.86 8.33 -23.71
N SER A 32 25.31 7.58 -22.71
CA SER A 32 24.43 6.80 -21.83
C SER A 32 23.50 7.72 -21.03
N ALA A 33 24.04 8.85 -20.53
CA ALA A 33 23.24 9.86 -19.82
C ALA A 33 22.10 10.40 -20.69
N ARG A 34 22.38 10.79 -21.94
CA ARG A 34 21.34 11.29 -22.87
C ARG A 34 20.27 10.25 -23.17
N ASN A 35 20.68 9.02 -23.45
CA ASN A 35 19.72 7.95 -23.76
C ASN A 35 18.78 7.66 -22.57
N ARG A 36 19.33 7.63 -21.36
CA ARG A 36 18.55 7.42 -20.14
C ARG A 36 17.62 8.58 -19.84
N LEU A 37 18.13 9.80 -19.89
CA LEU A 37 17.34 11.00 -19.67
C LEU A 37 16.17 11.09 -20.64
N ALA A 38 16.36 10.71 -21.89
CA ALA A 38 15.30 10.66 -22.89
C ALA A 38 14.19 9.64 -22.50
N ALA A 39 14.56 8.45 -22.02
CA ALA A 39 13.60 7.45 -21.49
C ALA A 39 12.82 7.99 -20.30
N PHE A 40 13.43 8.89 -19.50
CA PHE A 40 12.81 9.56 -18.35
C PHE A 40 12.21 10.92 -18.72
N LYS A 41 11.85 11.13 -19.99
CA LYS A 41 11.19 12.34 -20.54
C LYS A 41 11.97 13.66 -20.30
N PHE A 42 13.31 13.58 -20.23
CA PHE A 42 14.19 14.74 -20.34
C PHE A 42 14.80 14.72 -21.73
N ALA A 43 14.27 15.50 -22.66
CA ALA A 43 14.71 15.52 -24.06
C ALA A 43 14.95 16.96 -24.55
N GLY A 44 15.69 17.10 -25.64
CA GLY A 44 15.97 18.39 -26.25
C GLY A 44 16.70 19.33 -25.28
N GLU A 45 16.13 20.50 -25.06
CA GLU A 45 16.67 21.54 -24.18
C GLU A 45 16.53 21.24 -22.68
N ASP A 46 15.63 20.31 -22.30
CA ASP A 46 15.43 19.98 -20.88
C ASP A 46 16.68 19.43 -20.20
N VAL A 47 17.55 18.75 -20.96
CA VAL A 47 18.81 18.21 -20.40
C VAL A 47 19.82 19.28 -19.99
N PHE A 48 19.66 20.50 -20.48
CA PHE A 48 20.52 21.64 -20.15
C PHE A 48 19.93 22.53 -19.06
N LYS A 49 18.69 22.29 -18.61
CA LYS A 49 18.12 22.98 -17.46
C LYS A 49 18.97 22.75 -16.23
N LEU A 50 19.13 23.78 -15.40
CA LEU A 50 19.78 23.63 -14.10
C LEU A 50 18.87 22.81 -13.16
N VAL A 51 19.46 21.98 -12.33
CA VAL A 51 18.70 21.21 -11.32
C VAL A 51 17.91 22.12 -10.38
N SER A 52 18.45 23.31 -10.06
CA SER A 52 17.78 24.32 -9.26
C SER A 52 16.51 24.91 -9.91
N ALA A 53 16.34 24.75 -11.21
CA ALA A 53 15.16 25.25 -11.95
C ALA A 53 14.10 24.19 -12.16
N LEU A 54 14.33 22.95 -11.71
CA LEU A 54 13.39 21.84 -11.86
C LEU A 54 12.25 21.93 -10.85
N SER A 55 11.05 21.54 -11.28
CA SER A 55 9.92 21.29 -10.41
C SER A 55 10.17 20.08 -9.49
N GLY A 56 9.37 19.94 -8.42
CA GLY A 56 9.47 18.78 -7.53
C GLY A 56 9.31 17.44 -8.26
N GLY A 57 8.41 17.37 -9.24
CA GLY A 57 8.21 16.19 -10.07
C GLY A 57 9.40 15.89 -10.97
N GLU A 58 10.01 16.92 -11.58
CA GLU A 58 11.21 16.76 -12.39
C GLU A 58 12.42 16.33 -11.55
N LEU A 59 12.56 16.86 -10.32
CA LEU A 59 13.60 16.43 -9.37
C LEU A 59 13.46 14.94 -9.01
N SER A 60 12.25 14.50 -8.68
CA SER A 60 11.95 13.10 -8.36
C SER A 60 12.23 12.19 -9.56
N ARG A 61 11.85 12.62 -10.76
CA ARG A 61 12.09 11.91 -12.02
C ARG A 61 13.58 11.77 -12.33
N LEU A 62 14.36 12.86 -12.18
CA LEU A 62 15.80 12.82 -12.36
C LEU A 62 16.47 11.88 -11.33
N ARG A 63 16.04 11.95 -10.06
CA ARG A 63 16.57 11.06 -9.02
C ARG A 63 16.26 9.60 -9.30
N LEU A 64 15.05 9.31 -9.72
CA LEU A 64 14.66 7.94 -10.09
C LEU A 64 15.47 7.44 -11.30
N CYS A 65 15.70 8.29 -12.31
CA CYS A 65 16.59 8.00 -13.44
C CYS A 65 17.99 7.58 -13.00
N ILE A 66 18.56 8.27 -12.02
CA ILE A 66 19.89 7.96 -11.46
C ILE A 66 19.84 6.66 -10.66
N LEU A 67 18.82 6.47 -9.82
CA LEU A 67 18.68 5.28 -8.98
C LEU A 67 18.46 4.01 -9.82
N MET A 68 17.61 4.05 -10.82
CA MET A 68 17.29 2.91 -11.69
C MET A 68 18.37 2.62 -12.75
N ARG A 69 19.52 3.27 -12.67
CA ARG A 69 20.67 3.03 -13.54
C ARG A 69 21.21 1.61 -13.43
N ASP A 70 21.32 1.13 -12.22
CA ASP A 70 21.84 -0.20 -11.91
C ASP A 70 20.69 -1.21 -11.85
N GLU A 71 21.02 -2.50 -11.96
CA GLU A 71 20.10 -3.58 -11.64
C GLU A 71 19.78 -3.56 -10.14
N ILE A 72 18.79 -2.78 -9.76
CA ILE A 72 18.26 -2.76 -8.39
C ILE A 72 17.14 -3.80 -8.29
N ASN A 73 17.16 -4.58 -7.23
CA ASN A 73 16.14 -5.59 -6.95
C ASN A 73 15.31 -5.25 -5.70
N PHE A 74 15.56 -4.09 -5.11
CA PHE A 74 14.80 -3.58 -3.97
C PHE A 74 14.75 -2.05 -4.01
N LEU A 75 13.58 -1.50 -4.29
CA LEU A 75 13.33 -0.07 -4.36
C LEU A 75 12.48 0.38 -3.17
N ILE A 76 12.96 1.38 -2.44
CA ILE A 76 12.27 2.00 -1.31
C ILE A 76 11.82 3.39 -1.75
N LEU A 77 10.53 3.69 -1.58
CA LEU A 77 9.93 4.99 -1.93
C LEU A 77 9.25 5.60 -0.70
N ASP A 78 9.57 6.85 -0.42
CA ASP A 78 8.96 7.60 0.69
C ASP A 78 8.10 8.72 0.11
N GLU A 79 6.76 8.54 0.19
CA GLU A 79 5.74 9.45 -0.36
C GLU A 79 6.01 9.85 -1.83
N PRO A 80 6.17 8.88 -2.76
CA PRO A 80 6.66 9.15 -4.11
C PRO A 80 5.74 10.03 -4.97
N THR A 81 4.48 10.14 -4.61
CA THR A 81 3.46 10.94 -5.32
C THR A 81 3.18 12.29 -4.67
N ASN A 82 3.82 12.57 -3.51
CA ASN A 82 3.55 13.78 -2.76
C ASN A 82 4.07 15.04 -3.49
N HIS A 83 3.24 16.09 -3.53
CA HIS A 83 3.55 17.38 -4.20
C HIS A 83 3.83 17.27 -5.72
N LEU A 84 3.47 16.17 -6.36
CA LEU A 84 3.60 16.02 -7.80
C LEU A 84 2.36 16.53 -8.53
N ASP A 85 2.58 17.15 -9.69
CA ASP A 85 1.52 17.38 -10.65
C ASP A 85 1.02 16.05 -11.26
N LEU A 86 -0.14 16.11 -11.91
CA LEU A 86 -0.77 14.92 -12.47
C LEU A 86 0.13 14.19 -13.48
N ALA A 87 0.80 14.92 -14.35
CA ALA A 87 1.66 14.34 -15.39
C ALA A 87 2.89 13.62 -14.79
N SER A 88 3.49 14.19 -13.73
CA SER A 88 4.61 13.58 -13.02
C SER A 88 4.17 12.35 -12.23
N ARG A 89 2.96 12.35 -11.66
CA ARG A 89 2.38 11.20 -10.96
C ARG A 89 2.12 10.04 -11.92
N GLU A 90 1.43 10.29 -13.01
CA GLU A 90 1.16 9.27 -14.04
C GLU A 90 2.44 8.65 -14.57
N TRP A 91 3.45 9.47 -14.80
CA TRP A 91 4.73 9.00 -15.27
C TRP A 91 5.44 8.08 -14.24
N ILE A 92 5.48 8.46 -12.95
CA ILE A 92 6.07 7.61 -11.91
C ILE A 92 5.32 6.28 -11.79
N GLU A 93 4.01 6.31 -11.85
CA GLU A 93 3.18 5.10 -11.81
C GLU A 93 3.44 4.19 -13.01
N GLU A 94 3.61 4.76 -14.21
CA GLU A 94 3.99 4.01 -15.41
C GLU A 94 5.37 3.35 -15.24
N ALA A 95 6.38 4.12 -14.83
CA ALA A 95 7.73 3.62 -14.60
C ALA A 95 7.79 2.52 -13.54
N LEU A 96 7.01 2.63 -12.47
CA LEU A 96 6.93 1.62 -11.42
C LEU A 96 6.14 0.37 -11.84
N SER A 97 5.20 0.49 -12.76
CA SER A 97 4.45 -0.65 -13.31
C SER A 97 5.34 -1.58 -14.14
N GLU A 98 6.41 -1.04 -14.73
CA GLU A 98 7.41 -1.81 -15.47
C GLU A 98 8.50 -2.41 -14.55
N TYR A 99 8.55 -1.98 -13.29
CA TYR A 99 9.52 -2.47 -12.32
C TYR A 99 9.08 -3.80 -11.72
N GLY A 100 9.65 -4.90 -12.22
CA GLY A 100 9.25 -6.27 -11.88
C GLY A 100 9.82 -6.81 -10.56
N GLU A 101 10.56 -6.01 -9.80
CA GLU A 101 11.28 -6.43 -8.60
C GLU A 101 10.56 -5.99 -7.31
N THR A 102 11.22 -6.10 -6.16
CA THR A 102 10.62 -5.76 -4.87
C THR A 102 10.50 -4.25 -4.65
N LEU A 103 9.27 -3.80 -4.42
CA LEU A 103 8.93 -2.42 -4.09
C LEU A 103 8.45 -2.32 -2.63
N LEU A 104 9.10 -1.46 -1.84
CA LEU A 104 8.64 -1.06 -0.51
C LEU A 104 8.35 0.43 -0.54
N PHE A 105 7.15 0.84 -0.14
CA PHE A 105 6.81 2.25 -0.14
C PHE A 105 5.95 2.66 1.05
N VAL A 106 6.06 3.93 1.41
CA VAL A 106 5.14 4.63 2.30
C VAL A 106 4.36 5.62 1.44
N SER A 107 3.04 5.61 1.52
CA SER A 107 2.19 6.58 0.81
C SER A 107 0.88 6.83 1.56
N HIS A 108 0.37 8.05 1.43
CA HIS A 108 -0.99 8.43 1.82
C HIS A 108 -1.97 8.43 0.63
N ASP A 109 -1.47 8.24 -0.57
CA ASP A 109 -2.26 8.16 -1.79
C ASP A 109 -2.91 6.78 -1.93
N ARG A 110 -4.23 6.74 -1.76
CA ARG A 110 -5.01 5.49 -1.80
C ARG A 110 -4.97 4.83 -3.17
N TYR A 111 -4.97 5.60 -4.25
CA TYR A 111 -4.92 5.07 -5.61
C TYR A 111 -3.56 4.42 -5.88
N PHE A 112 -2.49 5.08 -5.42
CA PHE A 112 -1.15 4.52 -5.51
C PHE A 112 -1.02 3.21 -4.70
N ILE A 113 -1.54 3.21 -3.47
CA ILE A 113 -1.51 2.00 -2.62
C ILE A 113 -2.33 0.86 -3.26
N ASP A 114 -3.56 1.12 -3.72
CA ASP A 114 -4.41 0.10 -4.37
C ASP A 114 -3.77 -0.48 -5.64
N ARG A 115 -3.01 0.34 -6.37
CA ARG A 115 -2.37 -0.07 -7.62
C ARG A 115 -1.16 -0.97 -7.40
N PHE A 116 -0.34 -0.70 -6.38
CA PHE A 116 0.97 -1.33 -6.21
C PHE A 116 1.09 -2.25 -5.00
N ALA A 117 0.24 -2.10 -3.97
CA ALA A 117 0.36 -2.90 -2.77
C ALA A 117 -0.24 -4.30 -2.93
N THR A 118 0.59 -5.30 -2.78
CA THR A 118 0.20 -6.72 -2.66
C THR A 118 0.26 -7.20 -1.20
N ARG A 119 0.86 -6.39 -0.32
CA ARG A 119 1.03 -6.66 1.11
C ARG A 119 1.11 -5.35 1.86
N ILE A 120 0.47 -5.27 3.02
CA ILE A 120 0.40 -4.06 3.83
C ILE A 120 0.97 -4.30 5.21
N TRP A 121 1.85 -3.42 5.63
CA TRP A 121 2.35 -3.35 6.99
C TRP A 121 1.75 -2.13 7.70
N GLU A 122 0.85 -2.39 8.63
CA GLU A 122 0.30 -1.35 9.50
C GLU A 122 1.18 -1.16 10.71
N LEU A 123 1.73 0.03 10.89
CA LEU A 123 2.49 0.40 12.08
C LEU A 123 1.56 1.17 13.04
N ALA A 124 1.17 0.54 14.14
CA ALA A 124 0.32 1.14 15.15
C ALA A 124 0.77 0.74 16.56
N GLY A 125 0.84 1.70 17.50
CA GLY A 125 1.24 1.44 18.89
C GLY A 125 2.61 0.75 19.05
N GLY A 126 3.56 1.03 18.16
CA GLY A 126 4.89 0.43 18.14
C GLY A 126 4.92 -1.04 17.69
N LYS A 127 3.83 -1.54 17.13
CA LYS A 127 3.74 -2.89 16.56
C LYS A 127 3.46 -2.84 15.07
N ILE A 128 4.00 -3.81 14.35
CA ILE A 128 3.72 -4.01 12.93
C ILE A 128 2.70 -5.14 12.82
N THR A 129 1.59 -4.84 12.17
CA THR A 129 0.60 -5.84 11.76
C THR A 129 0.77 -6.08 10.27
N ASP A 130 1.01 -7.34 9.90
CA ASP A 130 1.21 -7.77 8.54
C ASP A 130 -0.10 -8.28 7.94
N PHE A 131 -0.51 -7.71 6.81
CA PHE A 131 -1.69 -8.11 6.06
C PHE A 131 -1.28 -8.50 4.63
N LYS A 132 -1.60 -9.72 4.23
CA LYS A 132 -1.39 -10.22 2.86
C LYS A 132 -2.63 -9.92 2.04
N GLY A 133 -2.51 -8.99 1.10
CA GLY A 133 -3.60 -8.54 0.25
C GLY A 133 -3.48 -7.07 -0.12
N GLY A 134 -4.34 -6.59 -1.01
CA GLY A 134 -4.42 -5.21 -1.45
C GLY A 134 -5.07 -4.27 -0.42
N PHE A 135 -5.05 -2.99 -0.71
CA PHE A 135 -5.56 -1.96 0.20
C PHE A 135 -7.08 -2.05 0.40
N SER A 136 -7.82 -2.36 -0.63
CA SER A 136 -9.28 -2.53 -0.56
C SER A 136 -9.67 -3.70 0.35
N GLU A 137 -8.93 -4.83 0.31
CA GLU A 137 -9.14 -5.98 1.19
C GLU A 137 -8.77 -5.65 2.64
N TYR A 138 -7.65 -4.94 2.83
CA TYR A 138 -7.22 -4.46 4.13
C TYR A 138 -8.26 -3.54 4.79
N ARG A 139 -8.86 -2.62 4.03
CA ARG A 139 -9.95 -1.76 4.52
C ARG A 139 -11.15 -2.57 5.00
N GLN A 140 -11.63 -3.51 4.20
CA GLN A 140 -12.73 -4.40 4.60
C GLN A 140 -12.41 -5.19 5.86
N PHE A 141 -11.18 -5.69 5.97
CA PHE A 141 -10.71 -6.38 7.17
C PHE A 141 -10.78 -5.46 8.41
N LYS A 142 -10.30 -4.22 8.30
CA LYS A 142 -10.36 -3.23 9.40
C LYS A 142 -11.79 -2.88 9.79
N GLU A 143 -12.68 -2.68 8.81
CA GLU A 143 -14.10 -2.40 9.05
C GLU A 143 -14.78 -3.56 9.79
N ARG A 144 -14.52 -4.80 9.39
CA ARG A 144 -15.03 -6.00 10.10
C ARG A 144 -14.48 -6.10 11.52
N GLN A 145 -13.19 -5.85 11.73
CA GLN A 145 -12.61 -5.83 13.08
C GLN A 145 -13.23 -4.75 13.97
N ALA A 146 -13.43 -3.55 13.44
CA ALA A 146 -14.05 -2.46 14.18
C ALA A 146 -15.51 -2.79 14.57
N ALA A 147 -16.27 -3.39 13.66
CA ALA A 147 -17.65 -3.83 13.93
C ALA A 147 -17.70 -4.90 15.03
N LEU A 148 -16.79 -5.89 14.98
CA LEU A 148 -16.72 -6.93 16.04
C LEU A 148 -16.36 -6.33 17.41
N GLN A 149 -15.40 -5.41 17.47
CA GLN A 149 -15.04 -4.73 18.71
C GLN A 149 -16.19 -3.87 19.27
N GLN A 150 -17.03 -3.28 18.43
CA GLN A 150 -18.21 -2.55 18.88
C GLN A 150 -19.27 -3.50 19.47
N ILE A 151 -19.47 -4.66 18.85
CA ILE A 151 -20.39 -5.69 19.37
C ILE A 151 -19.88 -6.20 20.74
N GLU A 152 -18.60 -6.47 20.89
CA GLU A 152 -18.02 -6.90 22.16
C GLU A 152 -18.12 -5.83 23.27
N LYS A 153 -17.95 -4.56 22.93
CA LYS A 153 -18.09 -3.43 23.87
C LYS A 153 -19.54 -3.15 24.24
N SER A 154 -20.48 -3.45 23.34
CA SER A 154 -21.93 -3.29 23.58
C SER A 154 -22.59 -4.50 24.24
N ALA A 155 -21.89 -5.63 24.32
CA ALA A 155 -22.34 -6.77 25.11
C ALA A 155 -22.38 -6.38 26.60
N PRO A 156 -23.51 -6.54 27.31
CA PRO A 156 -23.59 -6.20 28.73
C PRO A 156 -22.51 -6.98 29.50
N LYS A 157 -21.63 -6.31 30.20
CA LYS A 157 -20.68 -6.93 31.12
C LYS A 157 -21.48 -7.87 32.04
N LYS A 158 -21.25 -9.17 31.89
CA LYS A 158 -21.77 -10.14 32.86
C LYS A 158 -21.25 -9.68 34.22
N SER A 159 -22.18 -9.21 35.04
CA SER A 159 -21.94 -8.96 36.48
C SER A 159 -21.28 -10.19 37.09
N GLU A 160 -20.23 -9.99 37.87
CA GLU A 160 -19.55 -11.03 38.65
C GLU A 160 -20.59 -11.86 39.41
N PRO A 161 -20.46 -13.17 39.48
CA PRO A 161 -21.41 -14.00 40.21
C PRO A 161 -21.23 -13.79 41.71
N GLY A 162 -22.19 -13.09 42.34
CA GLY A 162 -22.40 -13.14 43.77
C GLY A 162 -22.66 -14.59 44.24
N PRO A 163 -22.54 -14.90 45.56
CA PRO A 163 -22.44 -16.25 46.06
C PRO A 163 -23.67 -17.11 45.73
N LYS A 164 -23.40 -18.26 45.12
CA LYS A 164 -24.35 -19.24 44.58
C LYS A 164 -25.36 -19.73 45.63
N LYS A 165 -26.66 -19.43 45.40
CA LYS A 165 -27.74 -20.30 45.85
C LYS A 165 -27.91 -21.36 44.75
N LYS A 166 -27.81 -22.64 45.13
CA LYS A 166 -27.99 -23.80 44.27
C LYS A 166 -29.47 -23.87 43.86
N GLU A 167 -29.76 -23.71 42.55
CA GLU A 167 -30.99 -24.10 41.91
C GLU A 167 -30.72 -25.12 40.81
N PRO A 168 -31.69 -26.02 40.51
CA PRO A 168 -31.41 -27.27 39.83
C PRO A 168 -31.16 -27.08 38.31
N ARG A 169 -30.25 -27.90 37.76
CA ARG A 169 -29.92 -28.06 36.36
C ARG A 169 -31.21 -28.29 35.52
N LYS A 170 -31.65 -27.33 34.77
CA LYS A 170 -32.58 -27.50 33.68
C LYS A 170 -31.85 -27.74 32.34
N THR A 171 -31.69 -28.93 32.05
CA THR A 171 -31.74 -29.81 30.86
C THR A 171 -31.42 -29.32 29.47
N PRO A 172 -30.78 -30.20 28.67
CA PRO A 172 -30.40 -30.04 27.25
C PRO A 172 -31.60 -29.86 26.30
N LEU A 173 -32.85 -30.14 26.73
CA LEU A 173 -34.06 -30.16 25.93
C LEU A 173 -34.41 -28.86 25.17
N ARG A 174 -33.92 -27.71 25.60
CA ARG A 174 -34.21 -26.44 24.89
C ARG A 174 -33.31 -26.23 23.69
N LEU A 175 -32.04 -26.68 23.78
CA LEU A 175 -31.09 -26.64 22.65
C LEU A 175 -31.50 -27.67 21.59
N GLU A 176 -31.89 -28.90 21.99
CA GLU A 176 -32.36 -29.93 21.05
C GLU A 176 -33.60 -29.49 20.30
N ARG A 177 -34.55 -28.82 20.97
CA ARG A 177 -35.71 -28.25 20.30
C ARG A 177 -35.38 -27.13 19.32
N GLN A 178 -34.35 -26.31 19.59
CA GLN A 178 -33.89 -25.28 18.66
C GLN A 178 -33.16 -25.88 17.47
N MET A 179 -32.31 -26.88 17.68
CA MET A 179 -31.66 -27.60 16.60
C MET A 179 -32.66 -28.29 15.67
N SER A 180 -33.61 -29.04 16.21
CA SER A 180 -34.63 -29.68 15.40
C SER A 180 -35.55 -28.70 14.62
N LYS A 181 -35.65 -27.46 15.11
CA LYS A 181 -36.42 -26.43 14.39
C LYS A 181 -35.62 -25.86 13.22
N LEU A 182 -34.33 -25.65 13.40
CA LEU A 182 -33.40 -25.19 12.36
C LEU A 182 -33.20 -26.27 11.28
N GLU A 183 -33.08 -27.52 11.67
CA GLU A 183 -32.98 -28.64 10.73
C GLU A 183 -34.19 -28.73 9.78
N ARG A 184 -35.42 -28.60 10.32
CA ARG A 184 -36.65 -28.57 9.51
C ARG A 184 -36.75 -27.35 8.58
N GLU A 185 -36.19 -26.22 9.01
CA GLU A 185 -36.19 -25.00 8.20
C GLU A 185 -35.15 -25.09 7.05
N ILE A 186 -34.03 -25.75 7.29
CA ILE A 186 -33.03 -26.10 6.26
C ILE A 186 -33.63 -27.09 5.25
N GLU A 187 -34.20 -28.20 5.69
CA GLU A 187 -34.87 -29.19 4.80
C GLU A 187 -35.95 -28.54 3.92
N LYS A 188 -36.71 -27.58 4.47
CA LYS A 188 -37.73 -26.86 3.71
C LYS A 188 -37.14 -25.97 2.62
N LEU A 189 -36.03 -25.24 2.94
CA LEU A 189 -35.33 -24.40 1.99
C LEU A 189 -34.61 -25.21 0.91
N GLU A 190 -34.04 -26.36 1.27
CA GLU A 190 -33.41 -27.28 0.31
C GLU A 190 -34.47 -27.89 -0.65
N ALA A 191 -35.67 -28.23 -0.16
CA ALA A 191 -36.76 -28.70 -0.99
C ALA A 191 -37.32 -27.62 -1.93
N GLU A 192 -37.38 -26.36 -1.49
CA GLU A 192 -37.75 -25.23 -2.32
C GLU A 192 -36.67 -24.93 -3.42
N MET A 193 -35.39 -25.13 -3.12
CA MET A 193 -34.33 -24.98 -4.11
C MET A 193 -34.24 -26.12 -5.12
N ALA A 194 -34.68 -27.33 -4.74
CA ALA A 194 -34.67 -28.48 -5.63
C ALA A 194 -35.88 -28.55 -6.56
N GLY A 195 -36.90 -27.69 -6.33
CA GLY A 195 -38.12 -27.59 -7.13
C GLY A 195 -38.15 -26.46 -8.16
N LEU A 196 -36.99 -25.72 -8.29
CA LEU A 196 -36.72 -24.72 -9.32
C LEU A 196 -35.74 -25.27 -10.38
#